data_d60f96ac03593507ff0c00e08b635262
#
_entry.id   d60f96ac03593507ff0c00e08b635262
#
_cell.length_a   1.000
_cell.length_b   1.000
_cell.length_c   1.000
_cell.angle_alpha   90.00
_cell.angle_beta   90.00
_cell.angle_gamma   90.00
#
_symmetry.space_group_name_H-M   'P 1'
#
loop_
_entity.id
_entity.type
_entity.pdbx_description
1 polymer ?
#
loop_
_entity_poly.entity_id
_entity_poly.type
_entity_poly.pdbx_seq_one_letter_code
_entity_poly.pdbx_strand_id
1 'polypeptide(L)'
;MRKFLATATLSLMVPAYAAAEPLSVCVFDVIGANGDVFNVMKDYALEVKSLGVDLELKPYTDEGVAVGDFNAGQCDAVAATDLRTRPFNKFTGTISAVGALPSYDNLETLLATLAQPKAASFMKQEGYEVLGIFPVGAGYLFVNDRSINTAGALAGKRMATLEYQKDAIHMVDYVKATVVPSDITNFAGKFNNGSVDTAYAPAFAYEALELYKGIEPNGGVVDYPLAQLTVQLIARDDKLDDEKAQKAREAAWGMHGQVMSLIDSQESAIPDEKWIRIPDSDIVGYQEMFRENRLEMRDGVNGAPSVYDARMLKLMANIRCASNPGAAECTAANRE
;
A
#
# COMPACT_ATOMS: atom_id res chain seq x y z
N MET A 1 79.01 12.19 32.46
CA MET A 1 78.18 12.55 31.28
C MET A 1 77.28 11.37 30.95
N ARG A 2 76.00 11.43 31.38
CA ARG A 2 74.97 10.39 31.06
C ARG A 2 74.13 10.92 29.91
N LYS A 3 74.19 10.24 28.76
CA LYS A 3 73.36 10.56 27.60
C LYS A 3 72.00 9.90 27.79
N PHE A 4 70.87 10.69 27.88
CA PHE A 4 69.52 10.22 27.81
C PHE A 4 69.16 10.04 26.33
N LEU A 5 68.88 8.81 25.92
CA LEU A 5 68.13 8.55 24.64
C LEU A 5 66.64 8.73 24.87
N ALA A 6 66.06 9.68 24.22
CA ALA A 6 64.59 9.83 24.15
C ALA A 6 64.06 8.97 23.00
N THR A 7 63.30 7.93 23.33
CA THR A 7 62.60 7.08 22.36
C THR A 7 61.26 7.75 22.05
N ALA A 8 61.10 8.27 20.83
CA ALA A 8 59.84 8.81 20.36
C ALA A 8 58.96 7.65 19.88
N THR A 9 57.90 7.34 20.61
CA THR A 9 56.87 6.40 20.20
C THR A 9 55.92 7.10 19.24
N LEU A 10 55.95 6.71 17.95
CA LEU A 10 55.06 7.15 16.90
C LEU A 10 53.74 6.36 17.04
N SER A 11 52.70 6.96 17.65
CA SER A 11 51.34 6.37 17.70
C SER A 11 50.66 6.48 16.34
N LEU A 12 50.55 5.37 15.65
CA LEU A 12 49.69 5.25 14.44
C LEU A 12 48.23 5.37 14.90
N MET A 13 47.61 6.52 14.63
CA MET A 13 46.13 6.65 14.68
C MET A 13 45.56 5.91 13.48
N VAL A 14 45.03 4.72 13.71
CA VAL A 14 44.15 4.04 12.73
C VAL A 14 42.82 4.77 12.76
N PRO A 15 42.34 5.34 11.64
CA PRO A 15 40.99 5.90 11.61
C PRO A 15 39.98 4.76 11.88
N ALA A 16 39.25 4.84 12.98
CA ALA A 16 38.11 4.00 13.20
C ALA A 16 37.04 4.40 12.14
N TYR A 17 36.83 3.53 11.16
CA TYR A 17 35.64 3.64 10.32
C TYR A 17 34.46 3.42 11.25
N ALA A 18 33.75 4.49 11.61
CA ALA A 18 32.47 4.40 12.25
C ALA A 18 31.54 3.70 11.23
N ALA A 19 31.15 2.47 11.53
CA ALA A 19 30.05 1.84 10.80
C ALA A 19 28.82 2.76 10.93
N ALA A 20 28.15 3.06 9.82
CA ALA A 20 26.91 3.83 9.87
C ALA A 20 25.92 3.06 10.77
N GLU A 21 25.26 3.78 11.67
CA GLU A 21 24.21 3.17 12.49
C GLU A 21 23.08 2.65 11.56
N PRO A 22 22.49 1.47 11.88
CA PRO A 22 21.40 0.95 11.09
C PRO A 22 20.18 1.89 11.17
N LEU A 23 19.46 2.02 10.06
CA LEU A 23 18.21 2.77 10.03
C LEU A 23 17.14 1.97 10.78
N SER A 24 16.56 2.57 11.82
CA SER A 24 15.43 1.99 12.55
C SER A 24 14.15 2.14 11.75
N VAL A 25 13.43 1.02 11.51
CA VAL A 25 12.21 0.96 10.70
C VAL A 25 11.04 0.48 11.54
N CYS A 26 10.01 1.31 11.71
CA CYS A 26 8.72 0.91 12.24
C CYS A 26 7.96 0.15 11.16
N VAL A 27 7.76 -1.16 11.32
CA VAL A 27 7.09 -2.01 10.31
C VAL A 27 5.69 -2.40 10.81
N PHE A 28 4.68 -1.96 10.08
CA PHE A 28 3.31 -2.38 10.32
C PHE A 28 3.02 -3.73 9.69
N ASP A 29 2.48 -4.64 10.50
CA ASP A 29 1.89 -5.90 10.08
C ASP A 29 0.82 -6.29 11.08
N VAL A 30 -0.40 -6.61 10.64
CA VAL A 30 -1.54 -6.93 11.53
C VAL A 30 -1.28 -8.12 12.45
N ILE A 31 -0.37 -9.03 12.05
CA ILE A 31 0.08 -10.20 12.84
C ILE A 31 1.36 -9.86 13.64
N GLY A 32 2.00 -8.73 13.35
CA GLY A 32 3.26 -8.31 13.98
C GLY A 32 4.46 -9.08 13.43
N ALA A 33 5.41 -9.45 14.30
CA ALA A 33 6.71 -10.03 13.91
C ALA A 33 6.63 -11.36 13.13
N ASN A 34 5.48 -12.03 13.15
CA ASN A 34 5.26 -13.30 12.47
C ASN A 34 4.42 -13.16 11.18
N GLY A 35 3.98 -11.94 10.85
CA GLY A 35 3.17 -11.71 9.67
C GLY A 35 3.97 -11.65 8.37
N ASP A 36 3.26 -11.73 7.26
CA ASP A 36 3.85 -11.81 5.93
C ASP A 36 4.57 -10.54 5.52
N VAL A 37 4.01 -9.36 5.84
CA VAL A 37 4.64 -8.06 5.56
C VAL A 37 5.96 -7.94 6.31
N PHE A 38 5.98 -8.33 7.60
CA PHE A 38 7.21 -8.27 8.40
C PHE A 38 8.26 -9.26 7.89
N ASN A 39 7.85 -10.44 7.40
CA ASN A 39 8.75 -11.42 6.78
C ASN A 39 9.34 -10.88 5.46
N VAL A 40 8.52 -10.30 4.59
CA VAL A 40 8.99 -9.63 3.36
C VAL A 40 9.99 -8.52 3.69
N MET A 41 9.73 -7.73 4.74
CA MET A 41 10.66 -6.67 5.17
C MET A 41 11.97 -7.24 5.74
N LYS A 42 11.97 -8.41 6.37
CA LYS A 42 13.22 -9.10 6.78
C LYS A 42 14.05 -9.52 5.57
N ASP A 43 13.41 -10.11 4.56
CA ASP A 43 14.10 -10.51 3.32
C ASP A 43 14.65 -9.28 2.60
N TYR A 44 13.87 -8.22 2.51
CA TYR A 44 14.30 -6.93 1.95
C TYR A 44 15.48 -6.33 2.72
N ALA A 45 15.47 -6.37 4.06
CA ALA A 45 16.58 -5.87 4.87
C ALA A 45 17.88 -6.63 4.61
N LEU A 46 17.82 -7.95 4.36
CA LEU A 46 18.99 -8.75 3.97
C LEU A 46 19.49 -8.35 2.58
N GLU A 47 18.60 -8.11 1.63
CA GLU A 47 18.97 -7.71 0.27
C GLU A 47 19.68 -6.35 0.26
N VAL A 48 19.07 -5.32 0.89
CA VAL A 48 19.65 -3.96 0.89
C VAL A 48 20.91 -3.85 1.75
N LYS A 49 21.13 -4.74 2.71
CA LYS A 49 22.35 -4.78 3.49
C LYS A 49 23.58 -5.03 2.62
N SER A 50 23.43 -5.87 1.59
CA SER A 50 24.49 -6.11 0.61
C SER A 50 24.83 -4.85 -0.21
N LEU A 51 23.90 -3.90 -0.29
CA LEU A 51 24.01 -2.62 -0.99
C LEU A 51 24.48 -1.47 -0.07
N GLY A 52 24.81 -1.78 1.19
CA GLY A 52 25.29 -0.82 2.17
C GLY A 52 24.18 -0.02 2.89
N VAL A 53 22.97 -0.57 2.93
CA VAL A 53 21.83 -0.04 3.72
C VAL A 53 21.50 -1.05 4.80
N ASP A 54 21.79 -0.73 6.06
CA ASP A 54 21.48 -1.61 7.20
C ASP A 54 20.17 -1.16 7.86
N LEU A 55 19.22 -2.08 8.02
CA LEU A 55 17.90 -1.81 8.57
C LEU A 55 17.69 -2.58 9.88
N GLU A 56 17.20 -1.89 10.92
CA GLU A 56 16.74 -2.48 12.18
C GLU A 56 15.21 -2.43 12.22
N LEU A 57 14.54 -3.58 12.08
CA LEU A 57 13.10 -3.67 11.96
C LEU A 57 12.43 -3.79 13.32
N LYS A 58 11.43 -2.94 13.57
CA LYS A 58 10.59 -2.93 14.79
C LYS A 58 9.14 -3.26 14.40
N PRO A 59 8.55 -4.39 14.88
CA PRO A 59 7.20 -4.79 14.50
C PRO A 59 6.13 -3.98 15.25
N TYR A 60 5.08 -3.59 14.52
CA TYR A 60 3.88 -2.92 15.04
C TYR A 60 2.63 -3.60 14.51
N THR A 61 1.65 -3.85 15.38
CA THR A 61 0.33 -4.39 15.00
C THR A 61 -0.72 -3.30 14.80
N ASP A 62 -0.41 -2.06 15.15
CA ASP A 62 -1.24 -0.87 14.91
C ASP A 62 -0.47 0.09 14.00
N GLU A 63 -1.05 0.34 12.82
CA GLU A 63 -0.46 1.20 11.80
C GLU A 63 -0.38 2.67 12.23
N GLY A 64 -1.40 3.12 12.97
CA GLY A 64 -1.44 4.48 13.49
C GLY A 64 -0.33 4.74 14.49
N VAL A 65 -0.02 3.74 15.33
CA VAL A 65 1.10 3.79 16.28
C VAL A 65 2.43 3.78 15.55
N ALA A 66 2.61 2.89 14.55
CA ALA A 66 3.84 2.83 13.76
C ALA A 66 4.16 4.18 13.08
N VAL A 67 3.17 4.79 12.45
CA VAL A 67 3.32 6.10 11.79
C VAL A 67 3.46 7.23 12.82
N GLY A 68 2.80 7.14 13.97
CA GLY A 68 2.95 8.08 15.09
C GLY A 68 4.37 8.11 15.63
N ASP A 69 4.98 6.94 15.85
CA ASP A 69 6.36 6.80 16.32
C ASP A 69 7.38 7.28 15.27
N PHE A 70 7.12 7.02 13.98
CA PHE A 70 7.93 7.58 12.90
C PHE A 70 7.87 9.13 12.90
N ASN A 71 6.67 9.71 13.03
CA ASN A 71 6.51 11.17 13.11
C ASN A 71 7.23 11.76 14.32
N ALA A 72 7.20 11.05 15.46
CA ALA A 72 7.88 11.44 16.69
C ALA A 72 9.42 11.23 16.66
N GLY A 73 9.96 10.65 15.58
CA GLY A 73 11.40 10.39 15.42
C GLY A 73 11.89 9.16 16.18
N GLN A 74 11.00 8.25 16.61
CA GLN A 74 11.37 6.99 17.25
C GLN A 74 11.85 5.94 16.23
N CYS A 75 11.54 6.14 14.96
CA CYS A 75 12.06 5.40 13.82
C CYS A 75 12.55 6.37 12.75
N ASP A 76 13.58 5.96 12.01
CA ASP A 76 14.14 6.70 10.86
C ASP A 76 13.29 6.52 9.60
N ALA A 77 12.59 5.37 9.52
CA ALA A 77 11.70 5.02 8.44
C ALA A 77 10.45 4.28 8.96
N VAL A 78 9.42 4.22 8.13
CA VAL A 78 8.20 3.46 8.40
C VAL A 78 7.81 2.65 7.17
N ALA A 79 7.44 1.38 7.37
CA ALA A 79 6.79 0.54 6.38
C ALA A 79 5.31 0.40 6.77
N ALA A 80 4.42 1.01 6.00
CA ALA A 80 2.99 1.06 6.26
C ALA A 80 2.21 1.12 4.93
N THR A 81 0.89 0.94 4.98
CA THR A 81 0.07 0.96 3.76
C THR A 81 0.13 2.33 3.08
N ASP A 82 0.00 2.34 1.75
CA ASP A 82 -0.10 3.58 0.97
C ASP A 82 -1.31 4.43 1.37
N LEU A 83 -2.33 3.85 1.98
CA LEU A 83 -3.45 4.56 2.57
C LEU A 83 -3.00 5.48 3.71
N ARG A 84 -2.06 5.02 4.54
CA ARG A 84 -1.55 5.76 5.70
C ARG A 84 -0.32 6.60 5.37
N THR A 85 0.48 6.19 4.39
CA THR A 85 1.70 6.91 3.98
C THR A 85 1.45 8.03 2.97
N ARG A 86 0.25 8.16 2.42
CA ARG A 86 -0.15 9.22 1.47
C ARG A 86 0.22 10.64 1.91
N PRO A 87 0.14 11.04 3.19
CA PRO A 87 0.60 12.37 3.62
C PRO A 87 2.10 12.64 3.41
N PHE A 88 2.94 11.59 3.39
CA PHE A 88 4.39 11.74 3.18
C PHE A 88 4.76 11.81 1.69
N ASN A 89 4.01 11.09 0.85
CA ASN A 89 4.16 11.17 -0.59
C ASN A 89 2.79 10.95 -1.27
N LYS A 90 2.17 12.05 -1.68
CA LYS A 90 0.85 12.02 -2.32
C LYS A 90 0.88 11.28 -3.65
N PHE A 91 2.00 11.37 -4.40
CA PHE A 91 2.14 10.71 -5.69
C PHE A 91 2.06 9.19 -5.53
N THR A 92 2.90 8.57 -4.70
CA THR A 92 2.87 7.11 -4.48
C THR A 92 1.64 6.67 -3.68
N GLY A 93 1.14 7.48 -2.74
CA GLY A 93 -0.11 7.23 -2.01
C GLY A 93 -1.38 7.28 -2.87
N THR A 94 -1.25 7.63 -4.17
CA THR A 94 -2.36 7.58 -5.13
C THR A 94 -2.46 6.21 -5.82
N ILE A 95 -1.52 5.29 -5.62
CA ILE A 95 -1.52 3.95 -6.26
C ILE A 95 -2.82 3.21 -5.96
N SER A 96 -3.31 3.28 -4.72
CA SER A 96 -4.58 2.66 -4.28
C SER A 96 -5.84 3.42 -4.67
N ALA A 97 -5.77 4.37 -5.60
CA ALA A 97 -6.98 5.04 -6.09
C ALA A 97 -7.95 4.00 -6.68
N VAL A 98 -9.24 4.10 -6.28
CA VAL A 98 -10.26 3.09 -6.60
C VAL A 98 -10.36 2.82 -8.10
N GLY A 99 -10.28 1.54 -8.51
CA GLY A 99 -10.33 1.11 -9.90
C GLY A 99 -9.23 1.64 -10.82
N ALA A 100 -8.17 2.26 -10.26
CA ALA A 100 -7.09 2.85 -11.06
C ALA A 100 -6.16 1.81 -11.70
N LEU A 101 -6.03 0.64 -11.08
CA LEU A 101 -5.22 -0.49 -11.56
C LEU A 101 -6.07 -1.77 -11.48
N PRO A 102 -6.80 -2.11 -12.57
CA PRO A 102 -7.77 -3.20 -12.55
C PRO A 102 -7.15 -4.61 -12.57
N SER A 103 -5.85 -4.73 -12.79
CA SER A 103 -5.14 -6.02 -12.81
C SER A 103 -3.76 -5.92 -12.19
N TYR A 104 -3.20 -7.08 -11.81
CA TYR A 104 -1.82 -7.19 -11.35
C TYR A 104 -0.80 -6.84 -12.45
N ASP A 105 -1.09 -7.11 -13.72
CA ASP A 105 -0.23 -6.71 -14.85
C ASP A 105 -0.10 -5.17 -14.94
N ASN A 106 -1.20 -4.44 -14.67
CA ASN A 106 -1.16 -2.98 -14.59
C ASN A 106 -0.33 -2.50 -13.40
N LEU A 107 -0.46 -3.15 -12.24
CA LEU A 107 0.35 -2.85 -11.06
C LEU A 107 1.83 -3.13 -11.31
N GLU A 108 2.17 -4.29 -11.88
CA GLU A 108 3.53 -4.68 -12.25
C GLU A 108 4.17 -3.63 -13.17
N THR A 109 3.47 -3.23 -14.24
CA THR A 109 3.93 -2.19 -15.17
C THR A 109 4.18 -0.86 -14.46
N LEU A 110 3.31 -0.49 -13.52
CA LEU A 110 3.49 0.72 -12.73
C LEU A 110 4.73 0.61 -11.83
N LEU A 111 4.85 -0.45 -11.04
CA LEU A 111 5.95 -0.61 -10.09
C LEU A 111 7.31 -0.72 -10.80
N ALA A 112 7.38 -1.43 -11.93
CA ALA A 112 8.55 -1.46 -12.79
C ALA A 112 8.95 -0.06 -13.28
N THR A 113 7.97 0.79 -13.59
CA THR A 113 8.19 2.18 -14.01
C THR A 113 8.71 3.04 -12.86
N LEU A 114 8.14 2.87 -11.65
CA LEU A 114 8.52 3.65 -10.47
C LEU A 114 9.90 3.27 -9.91
N ALA A 115 10.35 2.05 -10.11
CA ALA A 115 11.69 1.59 -9.72
C ALA A 115 12.80 2.18 -10.59
N GLN A 116 12.49 2.76 -11.76
CA GLN A 116 13.51 3.32 -12.66
C GLN A 116 14.10 4.63 -12.11
N PRO A 117 15.40 4.92 -12.37
CA PRO A 117 16.05 6.17 -11.93
C PRO A 117 15.32 7.45 -12.39
N LYS A 118 14.64 7.41 -13.54
CA LYS A 118 13.86 8.55 -14.05
C LYS A 118 12.65 8.92 -13.17
N ALA A 119 12.21 8.01 -12.30
CA ALA A 119 11.12 8.24 -11.37
C ALA A 119 11.59 8.80 -10.01
N ALA A 120 12.90 8.88 -9.76
CA ALA A 120 13.47 9.23 -8.45
C ALA A 120 12.94 10.55 -7.89
N SER A 121 12.74 11.56 -8.74
CA SER A 121 12.19 12.86 -8.32
C SER A 121 10.76 12.81 -7.80
N PHE A 122 9.97 11.81 -8.18
CA PHE A 122 8.62 11.59 -7.69
C PHE A 122 8.59 10.81 -6.36
N MET A 123 9.71 10.15 -6.02
CA MET A 123 9.84 9.41 -4.77
C MET A 123 10.14 10.33 -3.58
N LYS A 124 10.52 11.60 -3.82
CA LYS A 124 10.80 12.61 -2.78
C LYS A 124 9.67 13.62 -2.70
N GLN A 125 9.19 13.87 -1.47
CA GLN A 125 8.20 14.90 -1.19
C GLN A 125 8.32 15.39 0.26
N GLU A 126 8.41 16.70 0.47
CA GLU A 126 8.30 17.36 1.78
C GLU A 126 9.22 16.81 2.88
N GLY A 127 10.46 16.45 2.53
CA GLY A 127 11.45 15.91 3.47
C GLY A 127 11.35 14.38 3.69
N TYR A 128 10.58 13.70 2.86
CA TYR A 128 10.43 12.24 2.88
C TYR A 128 10.80 11.62 1.54
N GLU A 129 11.28 10.37 1.58
CA GLU A 129 11.64 9.61 0.40
C GLU A 129 11.08 8.18 0.47
N VAL A 130 10.50 7.73 -0.63
CA VAL A 130 10.04 6.34 -0.82
C VAL A 130 11.22 5.49 -1.22
N LEU A 131 11.56 4.50 -0.38
CA LEU A 131 12.67 3.58 -0.57
C LEU A 131 12.24 2.22 -1.14
N GLY A 132 10.96 1.89 -1.05
CA GLY A 132 10.40 0.65 -1.60
C GLY A 132 8.88 0.68 -1.63
N ILE A 133 8.31 -0.02 -2.61
CA ILE A 133 6.86 -0.21 -2.75
C ILE A 133 6.61 -1.70 -2.97
N PHE A 134 5.87 -2.31 -2.05
CA PHE A 134 5.59 -3.75 -2.03
C PHE A 134 4.09 -3.99 -2.17
N PRO A 135 3.63 -4.79 -3.14
CA PRO A 135 2.24 -5.19 -3.23
C PRO A 135 1.77 -5.92 -1.96
N VAL A 136 0.51 -5.74 -1.58
CA VAL A 136 -0.15 -6.55 -0.54
C VAL A 136 -1.46 -7.17 -1.03
N GLY A 137 -1.70 -7.07 -2.33
CA GLY A 137 -2.84 -7.63 -3.02
C GLY A 137 -3.94 -6.62 -3.34
N ALA A 138 -4.88 -7.05 -4.16
CA ALA A 138 -6.07 -6.28 -4.46
C ALA A 138 -7.00 -6.23 -3.25
N GLY A 139 -7.60 -5.07 -3.00
CA GLY A 139 -8.71 -4.95 -2.05
C GLY A 139 -9.99 -5.46 -2.66
N TYR A 140 -10.63 -6.44 -2.02
CA TYR A 140 -11.90 -7.04 -2.41
C TYR A 140 -13.00 -6.64 -1.43
N LEU A 141 -14.24 -6.67 -1.89
CA LEU A 141 -15.41 -6.46 -1.03
C LEU A 141 -15.86 -7.79 -0.43
N PHE A 142 -15.81 -7.91 0.89
CA PHE A 142 -16.39 -8.99 1.68
C PHE A 142 -17.81 -8.62 2.05
N VAL A 143 -18.77 -9.52 1.82
CA VAL A 143 -20.20 -9.30 2.08
C VAL A 143 -20.79 -10.45 2.88
N ASN A 144 -21.69 -10.13 3.82
CA ASN A 144 -22.40 -11.14 4.62
C ASN A 144 -23.61 -11.76 3.88
N ASP A 145 -23.95 -11.24 2.71
CA ASP A 145 -25.07 -11.70 1.86
C ASP A 145 -24.64 -11.60 0.38
N ARG A 146 -24.66 -12.72 -0.35
CA ARG A 146 -24.28 -12.80 -1.78
C ARG A 146 -25.14 -11.94 -2.71
N SER A 147 -26.31 -11.49 -2.24
CA SER A 147 -27.11 -10.54 -3.01
C SER A 147 -26.51 -9.14 -3.10
N ILE A 148 -25.49 -8.83 -2.25
CA ILE A 148 -24.72 -7.59 -2.32
C ILE A 148 -23.58 -7.78 -3.34
N ASN A 149 -23.95 -7.85 -4.61
CA ASN A 149 -23.03 -8.13 -5.73
C ASN A 149 -23.05 -7.05 -6.81
N THR A 150 -23.70 -5.94 -6.57
CA THR A 150 -23.74 -4.77 -7.45
C THR A 150 -23.59 -3.49 -6.64
N ALA A 151 -23.16 -2.39 -7.27
CA ALA A 151 -23.10 -1.08 -6.63
C ALA A 151 -24.48 -0.64 -6.09
N GLY A 152 -25.56 -0.93 -6.82
CA GLY A 152 -26.92 -0.63 -6.38
C GLY A 152 -27.37 -1.43 -5.14
N ALA A 153 -26.87 -2.66 -4.97
CA ALA A 153 -27.18 -3.50 -3.82
C ALA A 153 -26.49 -3.02 -2.53
N LEU A 154 -25.50 -2.14 -2.63
CA LEU A 154 -24.83 -1.50 -1.49
C LEU A 154 -25.69 -0.41 -0.83
N ALA A 155 -26.72 0.11 -1.52
CA ALA A 155 -27.55 1.17 -0.97
C ALA A 155 -28.18 0.77 0.37
N GLY A 156 -27.94 1.60 1.40
CA GLY A 156 -28.40 1.36 2.78
C GLY A 156 -27.65 0.28 3.56
N LYS A 157 -26.68 -0.41 2.97
CA LYS A 157 -25.84 -1.38 3.68
C LYS A 157 -24.81 -0.67 4.55
N ARG A 158 -24.48 -1.26 5.70
CA ARG A 158 -23.47 -0.75 6.62
C ARG A 158 -22.09 -1.27 6.18
N MET A 159 -21.16 -0.35 5.94
CA MET A 159 -19.80 -0.70 5.49
C MET A 159 -18.76 -0.26 6.52
N ALA A 160 -17.95 -1.20 6.99
CA ALA A 160 -16.77 -0.85 7.80
C ALA A 160 -15.79 -0.05 6.93
N THR A 161 -15.57 1.21 7.29
CA THR A 161 -14.77 2.15 6.50
C THR A 161 -13.71 2.79 7.39
N LEU A 162 -12.45 2.76 6.92
CA LEU A 162 -11.34 3.33 7.69
C LEU A 162 -11.50 4.85 7.82
N GLU A 163 -11.52 5.38 9.05
CA GLU A 163 -11.83 6.79 9.35
C GLU A 163 -10.88 7.79 8.67
N TYR A 164 -9.64 7.38 8.44
CA TYR A 164 -8.62 8.22 7.79
C TYR A 164 -8.63 8.12 6.26
N GLN A 165 -9.36 7.15 5.70
CA GLN A 165 -9.41 6.90 4.26
C GLN A 165 -10.56 7.71 3.62
N LYS A 166 -10.30 8.99 3.34
CA LYS A 166 -11.31 9.94 2.84
C LYS A 166 -11.89 9.55 1.48
N ASP A 167 -11.10 8.92 0.62
CA ASP A 167 -11.51 8.39 -0.67
C ASP A 167 -12.51 7.24 -0.54
N ALA A 168 -12.28 6.31 0.40
CA ALA A 168 -13.24 5.24 0.68
C ALA A 168 -14.54 5.80 1.26
N ILE A 169 -14.48 6.74 2.20
CA ILE A 169 -15.66 7.41 2.76
C ILE A 169 -16.48 8.03 1.64
N HIS A 170 -15.85 8.78 0.72
CA HIS A 170 -16.54 9.41 -0.41
C HIS A 170 -17.17 8.36 -1.34
N MET A 171 -16.49 7.25 -1.62
CA MET A 171 -17.02 6.17 -2.45
C MET A 171 -18.23 5.48 -1.77
N VAL A 172 -18.18 5.24 -0.45
CA VAL A 172 -19.29 4.64 0.30
C VAL A 172 -20.52 5.54 0.25
N ASP A 173 -20.34 6.86 0.38
CA ASP A 173 -21.43 7.84 0.23
C ASP A 173 -21.95 7.87 -1.22
N TYR A 174 -21.08 7.75 -2.21
CA TYR A 174 -21.45 7.73 -3.63
C TYR A 174 -22.39 6.57 -3.94
N VAL A 175 -22.12 5.37 -3.44
CA VAL A 175 -22.97 4.18 -3.63
C VAL A 175 -24.17 4.14 -2.67
N LYS A 176 -24.39 5.19 -1.87
CA LYS A 176 -25.50 5.31 -0.89
C LYS A 176 -25.46 4.23 0.20
N ALA A 177 -24.28 3.70 0.50
CA ALA A 177 -24.07 2.86 1.67
C ALA A 177 -23.91 3.72 2.93
N THR A 178 -23.92 3.09 4.09
CA THR A 178 -23.74 3.76 5.38
C THR A 178 -22.33 3.51 5.89
N VAL A 179 -21.55 4.58 6.05
CA VAL A 179 -20.22 4.53 6.66
C VAL A 179 -20.35 4.10 8.11
N VAL A 180 -19.66 3.03 8.50
CA VAL A 180 -19.43 2.67 9.89
C VAL A 180 -17.94 2.90 10.18
N PRO A 181 -17.61 4.00 10.89
CA PRO A 181 -16.23 4.37 11.17
C PRO A 181 -15.46 3.22 11.80
N SER A 182 -14.31 2.90 11.27
CA SER A 182 -13.49 1.76 11.69
C SER A 182 -12.00 2.10 11.56
N ASP A 183 -11.18 1.29 12.20
CA ASP A 183 -9.73 1.28 12.01
C ASP A 183 -9.24 -0.13 11.68
N ILE A 184 -7.96 -0.26 11.41
CA ILE A 184 -7.34 -1.53 11.00
C ILE A 184 -7.45 -2.62 12.09
N THR A 185 -7.60 -2.24 13.36
CA THR A 185 -7.66 -3.16 14.50
C THR A 185 -9.06 -3.67 14.80
N ASN A 186 -10.11 -3.00 14.30
CA ASN A 186 -11.50 -3.32 14.66
C ASN A 186 -12.47 -3.62 13.52
N PHE A 187 -12.11 -3.27 12.25
CA PHE A 187 -13.01 -3.45 11.09
C PHE A 187 -13.41 -4.92 10.90
N ALA A 188 -12.45 -5.84 11.03
CA ALA A 188 -12.69 -7.27 10.88
C ALA A 188 -13.63 -7.81 11.97
N GLY A 189 -13.42 -7.41 13.22
CA GLY A 189 -14.32 -7.77 14.34
C GLY A 189 -15.74 -7.27 14.13
N LYS A 190 -15.94 -6.05 13.60
CA LYS A 190 -17.26 -5.52 13.25
C LYS A 190 -17.95 -6.32 12.14
N PHE A 191 -17.19 -6.77 11.15
CA PHE A 191 -17.71 -7.61 10.08
C PHE A 191 -18.03 -9.02 10.58
N ASN A 192 -17.12 -9.66 11.30
CA ASN A 192 -17.27 -11.02 11.81
C ASN A 192 -18.42 -11.19 12.79
N ASN A 193 -18.78 -10.14 13.55
CA ASN A 193 -19.92 -10.17 14.49
C ASN A 193 -21.24 -9.62 13.91
N GLY A 194 -21.27 -9.24 12.62
CA GLY A 194 -22.47 -8.73 11.96
C GLY A 194 -22.85 -7.29 12.31
N SER A 195 -21.95 -6.52 12.96
CA SER A 195 -22.18 -5.08 13.18
C SER A 195 -22.20 -4.27 11.89
N VAL A 196 -21.57 -4.77 10.84
CA VAL A 196 -21.62 -4.25 9.48
C VAL A 196 -21.98 -5.34 8.49
N ASP A 197 -22.46 -4.95 7.31
CA ASP A 197 -22.89 -5.87 6.26
C ASP A 197 -21.77 -6.15 5.26
N THR A 198 -20.81 -5.23 5.16
CA THR A 198 -19.69 -5.31 4.23
C THR A 198 -18.41 -4.75 4.86
N ALA A 199 -17.27 -5.27 4.38
CA ALA A 199 -15.93 -4.73 4.63
C ALA A 199 -15.09 -4.89 3.36
N TYR A 200 -13.99 -4.14 3.23
CA TYR A 200 -13.04 -4.31 2.15
C TYR A 200 -11.65 -4.61 2.70
N ALA A 201 -10.97 -5.56 2.09
CA ALA A 201 -9.64 -6.00 2.53
C ALA A 201 -8.92 -6.77 1.41
N PRO A 202 -7.60 -6.92 1.45
CA PRO A 202 -6.89 -7.89 0.63
C PRO A 202 -7.22 -9.34 1.02
N ALA A 203 -6.94 -10.28 0.11
CA ALA A 203 -7.27 -11.69 0.30
C ALA A 203 -6.65 -12.30 1.57
N PHE A 204 -5.46 -11.89 1.99
CA PHE A 204 -4.83 -12.39 3.22
C PHE A 204 -5.72 -12.23 4.46
N ALA A 205 -6.59 -11.23 4.48
CA ALA A 205 -7.48 -10.98 5.61
C ALA A 205 -8.55 -12.08 5.79
N TYR A 206 -8.79 -12.87 4.74
CA TYR A 206 -9.72 -14.00 4.82
C TYR A 206 -9.33 -14.96 5.95
N GLU A 207 -8.06 -15.38 6.01
CA GLU A 207 -7.53 -16.23 7.07
C GLU A 207 -6.99 -15.43 8.26
N ALA A 208 -6.11 -14.46 8.01
CA ALA A 208 -5.37 -13.74 9.06
C ALA A 208 -6.26 -12.93 10.00
N LEU A 209 -7.39 -12.40 9.51
CA LEU A 209 -8.38 -11.64 10.28
C LEU A 209 -9.71 -12.40 10.40
N GLU A 210 -9.71 -13.66 10.00
CA GLU A 210 -10.87 -14.57 10.08
C GLU A 210 -12.14 -14.03 9.37
N LEU A 211 -11.98 -13.25 8.27
CA LEU A 211 -13.14 -12.66 7.57
C LEU A 211 -14.08 -13.73 7.01
N TYR A 212 -13.62 -14.99 6.88
CA TYR A 212 -14.50 -16.12 6.54
C TYR A 212 -15.67 -16.28 7.54
N LYS A 213 -15.52 -15.85 8.80
CA LYS A 213 -16.62 -15.89 9.79
C LYS A 213 -17.75 -14.91 9.44
N GLY A 214 -17.39 -13.71 8.95
CA GLY A 214 -18.36 -12.68 8.59
C GLY A 214 -19.13 -12.99 7.31
N ILE A 215 -18.57 -13.78 6.40
CA ILE A 215 -19.26 -14.20 5.17
C ILE A 215 -20.15 -15.44 5.37
N GLU A 216 -20.00 -16.19 6.46
CA GLU A 216 -20.87 -17.36 6.74
C GLU A 216 -22.26 -16.91 7.24
N PRO A 217 -23.35 -17.69 6.92
CA PRO A 217 -23.37 -18.84 5.98
C PRO A 217 -23.64 -18.42 4.52
N ASN A 218 -24.07 -17.18 4.24
CA ASN A 218 -24.67 -16.79 2.96
C ASN A 218 -23.89 -15.71 2.19
N GLY A 219 -22.76 -15.30 2.70
CA GLY A 219 -21.95 -14.25 2.11
C GLY A 219 -20.87 -14.76 1.16
N GLY A 220 -19.91 -13.89 0.85
CA GLY A 220 -18.79 -14.18 -0.02
C GLY A 220 -17.88 -12.99 -0.24
N VAL A 221 -16.98 -13.14 -1.20
CA VAL A 221 -16.01 -12.12 -1.63
C VAL A 221 -16.32 -11.76 -3.08
N VAL A 222 -16.55 -10.48 -3.33
CA VAL A 222 -16.86 -10.01 -4.69
C VAL A 222 -15.60 -10.07 -5.54
N ASP A 223 -15.64 -10.86 -6.61
CA ASP A 223 -14.53 -11.07 -7.54
C ASP A 223 -14.34 -9.86 -8.46
N TYR A 224 -13.97 -8.74 -7.84
CA TYR A 224 -13.65 -7.51 -8.54
C TYR A 224 -12.68 -6.66 -7.70
N PRO A 225 -11.46 -6.38 -8.21
CA PRO A 225 -10.49 -5.55 -7.51
C PRO A 225 -10.99 -4.11 -7.35
N LEU A 226 -11.18 -3.66 -6.11
CA LEU A 226 -11.56 -2.27 -5.82
C LEU A 226 -10.36 -1.34 -5.97
N ALA A 227 -9.18 -1.77 -5.52
CA ALA A 227 -7.92 -1.04 -5.57
C ALA A 227 -6.76 -2.01 -5.43
N GLN A 228 -5.59 -1.64 -5.94
CA GLN A 228 -4.33 -2.34 -5.62
C GLN A 228 -3.70 -1.69 -4.40
N LEU A 229 -3.47 -2.47 -3.36
CA LEU A 229 -2.88 -1.98 -2.11
C LEU A 229 -1.39 -2.27 -2.07
N THR A 230 -0.63 -1.36 -1.46
CA THR A 230 0.81 -1.49 -1.29
C THR A 230 1.22 -1.14 0.13
N VAL A 231 2.30 -1.77 0.62
CA VAL A 231 3.10 -1.25 1.73
C VAL A 231 4.24 -0.44 1.14
N GLN A 232 4.45 0.75 1.67
CA GLN A 232 5.52 1.65 1.24
C GLN A 232 6.51 1.85 2.39
N LEU A 233 7.80 1.68 2.08
CA LEU A 233 8.88 2.05 2.98
C LEU A 233 9.21 3.52 2.74
N ILE A 234 8.85 4.36 3.72
CA ILE A 234 9.10 5.81 3.71
C ILE A 234 10.18 6.12 4.74
N ALA A 235 11.21 6.84 4.33
CA ALA A 235 12.23 7.39 5.22
C ALA A 235 12.24 8.92 5.17
N ARG A 236 12.93 9.57 6.13
CA ARG A 236 13.33 10.96 5.98
C ARG A 236 14.36 11.06 4.86
N ASP A 237 14.31 12.08 4.02
CA ASP A 237 15.12 12.20 2.79
C ASP A 237 16.62 12.51 3.05
N ASP A 238 16.98 12.77 4.31
CA ASP A 238 18.36 12.95 4.75
C ASP A 238 19.06 11.64 5.21
N LYS A 239 18.33 10.51 5.22
CA LYS A 239 18.83 9.24 5.78
C LYS A 239 19.70 8.44 4.82
N LEU A 240 19.46 8.55 3.53
CA LEU A 240 20.23 7.87 2.48
C LEU A 240 20.65 8.89 1.41
N ASP A 241 21.81 8.65 0.81
CA ASP A 241 22.17 9.33 -0.42
C ASP A 241 21.34 8.81 -1.61
N ASP A 242 21.28 9.58 -2.69
CA ASP A 242 20.46 9.29 -3.87
C ASP A 242 20.79 7.94 -4.52
N GLU A 243 22.06 7.52 -4.48
CA GLU A 243 22.50 6.24 -5.04
C GLU A 243 21.96 5.06 -4.23
N LYS A 244 22.08 5.11 -2.90
CA LYS A 244 21.57 4.07 -2.00
C LYS A 244 20.05 4.01 -2.03
N ALA A 245 19.38 5.17 -2.03
CA ALA A 245 17.93 5.24 -2.13
C ALA A 245 17.43 4.63 -3.45
N GLN A 246 18.13 4.87 -4.56
CA GLN A 246 17.80 4.26 -5.86
C GLN A 246 18.01 2.74 -5.84
N LYS A 247 19.12 2.25 -5.30
CA LYS A 247 19.40 0.81 -5.15
C LYS A 247 18.35 0.13 -4.25
N ALA A 248 17.89 0.81 -3.19
CA ALA A 248 16.83 0.32 -2.31
C ALA A 248 15.51 0.11 -3.10
N ARG A 249 15.13 1.06 -3.96
CA ARG A 249 13.94 0.92 -4.83
C ARG A 249 14.09 -0.22 -5.83
N GLU A 250 15.25 -0.37 -6.42
CA GLU A 250 15.55 -1.48 -7.37
C GLU A 250 15.51 -2.84 -6.66
N ALA A 251 16.02 -2.94 -5.44
CA ALA A 251 15.94 -4.15 -4.61
C ALA A 251 14.47 -4.49 -4.27
N ALA A 252 13.66 -3.50 -3.88
CA ALA A 252 12.23 -3.71 -3.65
C ALA A 252 11.52 -4.24 -4.89
N TRP A 253 11.81 -3.68 -6.07
CA TRP A 253 11.31 -4.20 -7.34
C TRP A 253 11.81 -5.62 -7.63
N GLY A 254 13.06 -5.94 -7.31
CA GLY A 254 13.63 -7.28 -7.47
C GLY A 254 12.88 -8.38 -6.71
N MET A 255 12.18 -8.02 -5.63
CA MET A 255 11.37 -8.94 -4.83
C MET A 255 9.93 -9.10 -5.36
N HIS A 256 9.53 -8.38 -6.41
CA HIS A 256 8.14 -8.37 -6.90
C HIS A 256 7.59 -9.77 -7.15
N GLY A 257 8.32 -10.63 -7.84
CA GLY A 257 7.89 -12.01 -8.13
C GLY A 257 7.66 -12.86 -6.87
N GLN A 258 8.50 -12.71 -5.85
CA GLN A 258 8.32 -13.38 -4.56
C GLN A 258 7.03 -12.90 -3.87
N VAL A 259 6.81 -11.60 -3.84
CA VAL A 259 5.63 -11.00 -3.20
C VAL A 259 4.35 -11.38 -3.95
N MET A 260 4.37 -11.39 -5.30
CA MET A 260 3.22 -11.83 -6.08
C MET A 260 2.87 -13.31 -5.85
N SER A 261 3.87 -14.18 -5.71
CA SER A 261 3.63 -15.59 -5.38
C SER A 261 2.96 -15.77 -4.01
N LEU A 262 3.28 -14.90 -3.05
CA LEU A 262 2.61 -14.87 -1.75
C LEU A 262 1.14 -14.44 -1.89
N ILE A 263 0.87 -13.38 -2.66
CA ILE A 263 -0.49 -12.89 -2.93
C ILE A 263 -1.33 -13.97 -3.62
N ASP A 264 -0.79 -14.65 -4.64
CA ASP A 264 -1.46 -15.75 -5.34
C ASP A 264 -1.84 -16.88 -4.37
N SER A 265 -0.96 -17.20 -3.42
CA SER A 265 -1.25 -18.19 -2.37
C SER A 265 -2.38 -17.76 -1.44
N GLN A 266 -2.42 -16.47 -1.08
CA GLN A 266 -3.47 -15.91 -0.22
C GLN A 266 -4.83 -15.84 -0.93
N GLU A 267 -4.86 -15.50 -2.21
CA GLU A 267 -6.09 -15.53 -3.02
C GLU A 267 -6.61 -16.96 -3.21
N SER A 268 -5.70 -17.92 -3.43
CA SER A 268 -6.03 -19.34 -3.56
C SER A 268 -6.52 -19.97 -2.25
N ALA A 269 -6.30 -19.35 -1.09
CA ALA A 269 -6.85 -19.80 0.18
C ALA A 269 -8.35 -19.51 0.32
N ILE A 270 -8.90 -18.59 -0.49
CA ILE A 270 -10.34 -18.33 -0.54
C ILE A 270 -10.99 -19.41 -1.44
N PRO A 271 -11.89 -20.28 -0.91
CA PRO A 271 -12.53 -21.31 -1.72
C PRO A 271 -13.32 -20.76 -2.90
N ASP A 272 -13.28 -21.44 -4.06
CA ASP A 272 -13.92 -20.99 -5.29
C ASP A 272 -15.40 -20.63 -5.13
N GLU A 273 -16.15 -21.38 -4.30
CA GLU A 273 -17.55 -21.16 -4.03
C GLU A 273 -17.83 -19.91 -3.18
N LYS A 274 -16.81 -19.33 -2.54
CA LYS A 274 -16.95 -18.07 -1.80
C LYS A 274 -16.82 -16.84 -2.69
N TRP A 275 -16.21 -16.96 -3.85
CA TRP A 275 -16.15 -15.88 -4.82
C TRP A 275 -17.53 -15.58 -5.42
N ILE A 276 -17.85 -14.31 -5.57
CA ILE A 276 -19.08 -13.79 -6.16
C ILE A 276 -18.70 -13.10 -7.46
N ARG A 277 -18.98 -13.74 -8.59
CA ARG A 277 -18.67 -13.15 -9.90
C ARG A 277 -19.64 -12.02 -10.21
N ILE A 278 -19.09 -10.94 -10.74
CA ILE A 278 -19.87 -9.81 -11.29
C ILE A 278 -20.11 -10.07 -12.79
N PRO A 279 -21.30 -9.84 -13.29
CA PRO A 279 -21.56 -9.92 -14.73
C PRO A 279 -20.68 -8.95 -15.52
N ASP A 280 -20.12 -9.39 -16.65
CA ASP A 280 -19.26 -8.57 -17.51
C ASP A 280 -19.96 -7.27 -17.96
N SER A 281 -21.30 -7.30 -18.13
CA SER A 281 -22.12 -6.12 -18.44
C SER A 281 -22.01 -5.00 -17.41
N ASP A 282 -21.71 -5.33 -16.14
CA ASP A 282 -21.69 -4.37 -15.04
C ASP A 282 -20.28 -3.75 -14.87
N ILE A 283 -19.23 -4.45 -15.35
CA ILE A 283 -17.83 -4.03 -15.21
C ILE A 283 -17.60 -2.64 -15.83
N VAL A 284 -18.18 -2.39 -17.01
CA VAL A 284 -18.05 -1.08 -17.69
C VAL A 284 -18.64 0.04 -16.82
N GLY A 285 -19.78 -0.22 -16.19
CA GLY A 285 -20.43 0.74 -15.29
C GLY A 285 -19.60 1.02 -14.05
N TYR A 286 -18.94 0.00 -13.48
CA TYR A 286 -18.05 0.18 -12.34
C TYR A 286 -16.80 0.98 -12.70
N GLN A 287 -16.20 0.70 -13.85
CA GLN A 287 -15.03 1.44 -14.32
C GLN A 287 -15.32 2.93 -14.48
N GLU A 288 -16.48 3.30 -15.05
CA GLU A 288 -16.88 4.70 -15.19
C GLU A 288 -17.18 5.34 -13.83
N MET A 289 -17.93 4.67 -12.95
CA MET A 289 -18.20 5.13 -11.59
C MET A 289 -16.89 5.41 -10.81
N PHE A 290 -15.93 4.48 -10.86
CA PHE A 290 -14.64 4.67 -10.20
C PHE A 290 -13.83 5.80 -10.83
N ARG A 291 -13.90 5.95 -12.15
CA ARG A 291 -13.24 7.05 -12.86
C ARG A 291 -13.81 8.40 -12.42
N GLU A 292 -15.13 8.55 -12.39
CA GLU A 292 -15.78 9.78 -11.89
C GLU A 292 -15.34 10.10 -10.47
N ASN A 293 -15.38 9.12 -9.57
CA ASN A 293 -14.90 9.29 -8.21
C ASN A 293 -13.43 9.74 -8.14
N ARG A 294 -12.53 9.13 -8.94
CA ARG A 294 -11.12 9.54 -8.98
C ARG A 294 -10.94 10.97 -9.46
N LEU A 295 -11.72 11.41 -10.44
CA LEU A 295 -11.68 12.79 -10.93
C LEU A 295 -12.15 13.77 -9.84
N GLU A 296 -13.24 13.46 -9.13
CA GLU A 296 -13.72 14.27 -8.02
C GLU A 296 -12.68 14.37 -6.90
N MET A 297 -12.06 13.24 -6.53
CA MET A 297 -11.03 13.17 -5.49
C MET A 297 -9.69 13.79 -5.93
N ARG A 298 -9.42 13.92 -7.22
CA ARG A 298 -8.29 14.69 -7.77
C ARG A 298 -8.54 16.18 -7.65
N ASP A 299 -9.73 16.62 -8.07
CA ASP A 299 -10.05 18.04 -8.25
C ASP A 299 -10.62 18.69 -6.98
N GLY A 300 -11.05 17.91 -5.99
CA GLY A 300 -11.64 18.42 -4.76
C GLY A 300 -13.02 19.04 -4.99
N VAL A 301 -13.84 18.46 -5.87
CA VAL A 301 -15.18 18.96 -6.24
C VAL A 301 -16.27 18.05 -5.71
N ASN A 302 -17.53 18.52 -5.75
CA ASN A 302 -18.71 17.77 -5.29
C ASN A 302 -18.61 17.27 -3.83
N GLY A 303 -17.89 18.01 -2.97
CA GLY A 303 -17.66 17.63 -1.58
C GLY A 303 -16.51 16.67 -1.35
N ALA A 304 -15.88 16.13 -2.41
CA ALA A 304 -14.71 15.29 -2.31
C ALA A 304 -13.47 16.10 -1.87
N PRO A 305 -12.63 15.57 -0.96
CA PRO A 305 -11.33 16.18 -0.68
C PRO A 305 -10.33 15.89 -1.81
N SER A 306 -9.44 16.83 -2.12
CA SER A 306 -8.35 16.60 -3.09
C SER A 306 -7.25 15.73 -2.48
N VAL A 307 -7.34 14.40 -2.67
CA VAL A 307 -6.40 13.44 -2.08
C VAL A 307 -5.51 12.73 -3.10
N TYR A 308 -5.86 12.76 -4.40
CA TYR A 308 -5.09 12.10 -5.43
C TYR A 308 -4.14 13.05 -6.16
N ASP A 309 -2.97 12.55 -6.55
CA ASP A 309 -2.00 13.25 -7.40
C ASP A 309 -2.35 13.02 -8.88
N ALA A 310 -2.59 14.11 -9.60
CA ALA A 310 -2.99 14.07 -11.01
C ALA A 310 -1.94 13.40 -11.91
N ARG A 311 -0.64 13.47 -11.56
CA ARG A 311 0.45 12.86 -12.34
C ARG A 311 0.42 11.34 -12.23
N MET A 312 0.13 10.81 -11.02
CA MET A 312 -0.01 9.38 -10.80
C MET A 312 -1.28 8.86 -11.48
N LEU A 313 -2.42 9.53 -11.35
CA LEU A 313 -3.64 9.15 -12.06
C LEU A 313 -3.41 9.09 -13.57
N LYS A 314 -2.75 10.12 -14.13
CA LYS A 314 -2.40 10.14 -15.56
C LYS A 314 -1.48 8.98 -15.95
N LEU A 315 -0.48 8.64 -15.11
CA LEU A 315 0.40 7.49 -15.37
C LEU A 315 -0.39 6.18 -15.39
N MET A 316 -1.25 5.96 -14.40
CA MET A 316 -2.09 4.77 -14.33
C MET A 316 -3.11 4.70 -15.48
N ALA A 317 -3.71 5.83 -15.89
CA ALA A 317 -4.58 5.89 -17.07
C ALA A 317 -3.84 5.53 -18.35
N ASN A 318 -2.59 5.98 -18.52
CA ASN A 318 -1.78 5.61 -19.66
C ASN A 318 -1.47 4.10 -19.68
N ILE A 319 -1.21 3.48 -18.51
CA ILE A 319 -0.99 2.04 -18.40
C ILE A 319 -2.27 1.28 -18.77
N ARG A 320 -3.44 1.66 -18.24
CA ARG A 320 -4.72 1.04 -18.60
C ARG A 320 -5.01 1.16 -20.10
N CYS A 321 -4.74 2.33 -20.69
CA CYS A 321 -4.97 2.55 -22.11
C CYS A 321 -3.96 1.81 -23.00
N ALA A 322 -2.77 1.52 -22.51
CA ALA A 322 -1.80 0.68 -23.22
C ALA A 322 -2.26 -0.79 -23.25
N SER A 323 -2.85 -1.29 -22.15
CA SER A 323 -3.37 -2.66 -22.06
C SER A 323 -4.75 -2.84 -22.70
N ASN A 324 -5.59 -1.79 -22.70
CA ASN A 324 -6.93 -1.79 -23.31
C ASN A 324 -7.21 -0.49 -24.09
N PRO A 325 -6.67 -0.32 -25.30
CA PRO A 325 -6.82 0.91 -26.08
C PRO A 325 -8.28 1.25 -26.46
N GLY A 326 -9.17 0.26 -26.44
CA GLY A 326 -10.59 0.40 -26.77
C GLY A 326 -11.44 0.95 -25.63
N ALA A 327 -10.91 1.11 -24.42
CA ALA A 327 -11.65 1.64 -23.29
C ALA A 327 -12.09 3.09 -23.54
N ALA A 328 -13.32 3.44 -23.15
CA ALA A 328 -13.91 4.77 -23.38
C ALA A 328 -13.06 5.91 -22.78
N GLU A 329 -12.44 5.68 -21.63
CA GLU A 329 -11.56 6.67 -20.99
C GLU A 329 -10.35 7.09 -21.87
N CYS A 330 -9.88 6.21 -22.77
CA CYS A 330 -8.69 6.45 -23.58
C CYS A 330 -8.90 7.50 -24.68
N THR A 331 -10.15 7.72 -25.07
CA THR A 331 -10.56 8.74 -26.05
C THR A 331 -11.29 9.92 -25.42
N ALA A 332 -11.56 9.88 -24.11
CA ALA A 332 -12.29 10.93 -23.41
C ALA A 332 -11.53 12.25 -23.42
N ALA A 333 -12.24 13.37 -23.61
CA ALA A 333 -11.66 14.72 -23.54
C ALA A 333 -11.16 15.08 -22.14
N ASN A 334 -11.85 14.58 -21.10
CA ASN A 334 -11.49 14.76 -19.70
C ASN A 334 -10.75 13.50 -19.19
N ARG A 335 -9.47 13.38 -19.56
CA ARG A 335 -8.59 12.33 -19.07
C ARG A 335 -8.10 12.59 -17.64
N GLU A 336 -7.78 11.51 -16.94
CA GLU A 336 -7.01 11.58 -15.69
C GLU A 336 -5.63 12.17 -15.88
#